data_4aad1c38ebd0ca3e27e52ec3a5e964c7
#
_entry.id   4aad1c38ebd0ca3e27e52ec3a5e964c7
#
_cell.length_a   1.000
_cell.length_b   1.000
_cell.length_c   1.000
_cell.angle_alpha   90.00
_cell.angle_beta   90.00
_cell.angle_gamma   90.00
#
_symmetry.space_group_name_H-M   'P 1'
#
loop_
_entity.id
_entity.type
_entity.pdbx_description
1 polymer ?
#
loop_
_entity_poly.entity_id
_entity_poly.type
_entity_poly.pdbx_seq_one_letter_code
_entity_poly.pdbx_strand_id
1 'polypeptide(L)'
;MHTYKDLDSFEYWSITDKDQFSISVIKGLVMDAVRKANSGHPGGAMSSADFIYLLFKDYLKFDPKNPGWFNRDRFILSGGHMSMLQYSILHFTGLMKLSELKKFRQLGSLTPGHPEVEIPGVECTTGPLGQGFAMGVGMALAEAYLSEVTSNEDEESAGLIDHFTYVLATDGDL
;
A
#
# COMPACT_ATOMS: atom_id res chain seq x y z
N MET A 1 30.72 -4.17 -9.61
CA MET A 1 30.41 -5.60 -9.75
C MET A 1 29.42 -5.95 -8.66
N HIS A 2 28.13 -6.11 -8.98
CA HIS A 2 27.17 -6.56 -7.98
C HIS A 2 27.43 -8.04 -7.72
N THR A 3 28.00 -8.34 -6.55
CA THR A 3 28.08 -9.73 -6.07
C THR A 3 26.67 -10.15 -5.68
N TYR A 4 26.16 -11.17 -6.36
CA TYR A 4 24.91 -11.81 -5.93
C TYR A 4 25.12 -12.36 -4.53
N LYS A 5 24.35 -11.86 -3.58
CA LYS A 5 24.34 -12.38 -2.21
C LYS A 5 23.54 -13.66 -2.17
N ASP A 6 24.04 -14.64 -1.43
CA ASP A 6 23.36 -15.91 -1.24
C ASP A 6 22.13 -15.71 -0.34
N LEU A 7 20.96 -16.16 -0.79
CA LEU A 7 19.70 -16.08 -0.03
C LEU A 7 19.75 -16.89 1.26
N ASP A 8 20.55 -17.95 1.33
CA ASP A 8 20.73 -18.73 2.55
C ASP A 8 21.39 -17.91 3.68
N SER A 9 22.07 -16.81 3.31
CA SER A 9 22.68 -15.86 4.23
C SER A 9 21.82 -14.61 4.52
N PHE A 10 20.56 -14.58 4.07
CA PHE A 10 19.69 -13.38 4.14
C PHE A 10 19.59 -12.78 5.55
N GLU A 11 19.59 -13.60 6.60
CA GLU A 11 19.53 -13.11 7.98
C GLU A 11 20.68 -12.15 8.33
N TYR A 12 21.84 -12.40 7.76
CA TYR A 12 23.09 -11.65 8.01
C TYR A 12 23.31 -10.46 7.07
N TRP A 13 22.40 -10.23 6.14
CA TRP A 13 22.49 -9.08 5.23
C TRP A 13 22.33 -7.76 6.00
N SER A 14 22.96 -6.70 5.51
CA SER A 14 22.70 -5.35 6.02
C SER A 14 21.23 -4.96 5.80
N ILE A 15 20.74 -4.02 6.61
CA ILE A 15 19.38 -3.48 6.43
C ILE A 15 19.20 -2.94 5.01
N THR A 16 20.16 -2.16 4.51
CA THR A 16 20.13 -1.61 3.15
C THR A 16 20.04 -2.69 2.07
N ASP A 17 20.80 -3.79 2.22
CA ASP A 17 20.72 -4.89 1.24
C ASP A 17 19.37 -5.60 1.27
N LYS A 18 18.80 -5.80 2.47
CA LYS A 18 17.46 -6.37 2.65
C LYS A 18 16.39 -5.49 2.00
N ASP A 19 16.49 -4.18 2.20
CA ASP A 19 15.57 -3.20 1.63
C ASP A 19 15.65 -3.22 0.09
N GLN A 20 16.83 -3.13 -0.48
CA GLN A 20 17.03 -3.18 -1.93
C GLN A 20 16.54 -4.49 -2.54
N PHE A 21 16.76 -5.60 -1.86
CA PHE A 21 16.25 -6.90 -2.29
C PHE A 21 14.72 -6.94 -2.26
N SER A 22 14.10 -6.50 -1.16
CA SER A 22 12.65 -6.46 -1.01
C SER A 22 11.99 -5.59 -2.08
N ILE A 23 12.53 -4.40 -2.33
CA ILE A 23 12.07 -3.50 -3.40
C ILE A 23 12.22 -4.17 -4.78
N SER A 24 13.32 -4.87 -5.02
CA SER A 24 13.54 -5.60 -6.28
C SER A 24 12.52 -6.73 -6.45
N VAL A 25 12.16 -7.44 -5.37
CA VAL A 25 11.12 -8.46 -5.40
C VAL A 25 9.75 -7.84 -5.69
N ILE A 26 9.41 -6.70 -5.07
CA ILE A 26 8.15 -5.98 -5.37
C ILE A 26 8.08 -5.64 -6.86
N LYS A 27 9.15 -5.05 -7.43
CA LYS A 27 9.25 -4.74 -8.86
C LYS A 27 9.11 -5.99 -9.73
N GLY A 28 9.73 -7.11 -9.33
CA GLY A 28 9.61 -8.41 -9.99
C GLY A 28 8.18 -8.93 -9.99
N LEU A 29 7.48 -8.88 -8.85
CA LEU A 29 6.07 -9.29 -8.73
C LEU A 29 5.16 -8.47 -9.66
N VAL A 30 5.39 -7.16 -9.76
CA VAL A 30 4.65 -6.28 -10.68
C VAL A 30 4.86 -6.72 -12.14
N MET A 31 6.12 -6.93 -12.54
CA MET A 31 6.44 -7.35 -13.91
C MET A 31 5.81 -8.71 -14.25
N ASP A 32 5.97 -9.69 -13.38
CA ASP A 32 5.50 -11.07 -13.62
C ASP A 32 3.96 -11.13 -13.69
N ALA A 33 3.28 -10.44 -12.79
CA ALA A 33 1.83 -10.42 -12.75
C ALA A 33 1.24 -9.73 -14.00
N VAL A 34 1.75 -8.55 -14.36
CA VAL A 34 1.31 -7.80 -15.56
C VAL A 34 1.60 -8.60 -16.83
N ARG A 35 2.79 -9.20 -16.94
CA ARG A 35 3.15 -10.05 -18.08
C ARG A 35 2.24 -11.26 -18.20
N LYS A 36 1.99 -11.95 -17.08
CA LYS A 36 1.11 -13.12 -17.04
C LYS A 36 -0.31 -12.79 -17.43
N ALA A 37 -0.85 -11.68 -16.94
CA ALA A 37 -2.18 -11.19 -17.27
C ALA A 37 -2.26 -10.67 -18.73
N ASN A 38 -1.13 -10.44 -19.39
CA ASN A 38 -1.01 -9.73 -20.67
C ASN A 38 -1.79 -8.40 -20.68
N SER A 39 -1.89 -7.77 -19.52
CA SER A 39 -2.65 -6.54 -19.29
C SER A 39 -2.21 -5.91 -17.96
N GLY A 40 -2.11 -4.57 -17.92
CA GLY A 40 -1.78 -3.82 -16.71
C GLY A 40 -0.84 -2.65 -16.98
N HIS A 41 -0.48 -1.94 -15.91
CA HIS A 41 0.32 -0.72 -15.94
C HIS A 41 1.56 -0.88 -15.06
N PRO A 42 2.69 -1.39 -15.59
CA PRO A 42 3.87 -1.65 -14.76
C PRO A 42 4.68 -0.40 -14.43
N GLY A 43 4.65 0.64 -15.28
CA GLY A 43 5.55 1.80 -15.19
C GLY A 43 5.49 2.51 -13.84
N GLY A 44 4.36 3.13 -13.51
CA GLY A 44 4.16 3.84 -12.24
C GLY A 44 4.28 2.92 -11.02
N ALA A 45 3.78 1.68 -11.14
CA ALA A 45 3.90 0.68 -10.08
C ALA A 45 5.36 0.36 -9.73
N MET A 46 6.24 0.24 -10.72
CA MET A 46 7.66 -0.05 -10.51
C MET A 46 8.43 1.18 -10.04
N SER A 47 8.15 2.36 -10.59
CA SER A 47 8.86 3.60 -10.23
C SER A 47 8.53 4.06 -8.81
N SER A 48 7.34 3.75 -8.30
CA SER A 48 6.91 4.10 -6.93
C SER A 48 7.23 3.02 -5.88
N ALA A 49 7.81 1.89 -6.27
CA ALA A 49 8.02 0.76 -5.38
C ALA A 49 8.94 1.09 -4.19
N ASP A 50 10.00 1.88 -4.42
CA ASP A 50 10.94 2.32 -3.38
C ASP A 50 10.22 3.17 -2.32
N PHE A 51 9.43 4.13 -2.77
CA PHE A 51 8.66 5.01 -1.89
C PHE A 51 7.65 4.23 -1.04
N ILE A 52 6.83 3.38 -1.68
CA ILE A 52 5.80 2.61 -0.99
C ILE A 52 6.41 1.61 0.00
N TYR A 53 7.50 0.97 -0.36
CA TYR A 53 8.21 0.08 0.55
C TYR A 53 8.64 0.81 1.83
N LEU A 54 9.26 1.98 1.70
CA LEU A 54 9.70 2.78 2.84
C LEU A 54 8.50 3.30 3.66
N LEU A 55 7.43 3.75 3.00
CA LEU A 55 6.22 4.19 3.68
C LEU A 55 5.66 3.09 4.60
N PHE A 56 5.46 1.89 4.06
CA PHE A 56 4.90 0.77 4.82
C PHE A 56 5.84 0.20 5.87
N LYS A 57 7.15 0.29 5.65
CA LYS A 57 8.16 -0.21 6.59
C LYS A 57 8.37 0.73 7.78
N ASP A 58 8.50 2.04 7.53
CA ASP A 58 9.07 2.97 8.50
C ASP A 58 8.09 4.05 8.98
N TYR A 59 6.99 4.30 8.29
CA TYR A 59 6.09 5.44 8.56
C TYR A 59 4.66 5.05 8.84
N LEU A 60 4.08 4.14 8.07
CA LEU A 60 2.66 3.81 8.14
C LEU A 60 2.34 3.02 9.42
N LYS A 61 1.53 3.58 10.28
CA LYS A 61 1.04 2.90 11.50
C LYS A 61 -0.15 2.01 11.16
N PHE A 62 0.04 0.71 11.10
CA PHE A 62 -1.01 -0.27 10.85
C PHE A 62 -0.70 -1.59 11.54
N ASP A 63 -1.72 -2.43 11.73
CA ASP A 63 -1.56 -3.79 12.23
C ASP A 63 -2.14 -4.80 11.22
N PRO A 64 -1.30 -5.61 10.57
CA PRO A 64 -1.79 -6.60 9.60
C PRO A 64 -2.62 -7.72 10.25
N LYS A 65 -2.54 -7.90 11.58
CA LYS A 65 -3.39 -8.84 12.33
C LYS A 65 -4.75 -8.24 12.69
N ASN A 66 -4.85 -6.92 12.69
CA ASN A 66 -6.07 -6.16 12.93
C ASN A 66 -6.24 -5.04 11.89
N PRO A 67 -6.47 -5.38 10.60
CA PRO A 67 -6.56 -4.40 9.53
C PRO A 67 -7.75 -3.43 9.69
N GLY A 68 -8.69 -3.74 10.59
CA GLY A 68 -9.80 -2.87 10.96
C GLY A 68 -9.51 -1.92 12.14
N TRP A 69 -8.28 -1.90 12.67
CA TRP A 69 -7.94 -0.99 13.77
C TRP A 69 -8.34 0.45 13.45
N PHE A 70 -9.14 1.05 14.32
CA PHE A 70 -9.77 2.32 14.04
C PHE A 70 -8.76 3.46 13.85
N ASN A 71 -7.74 3.56 14.69
CA ASN A 71 -6.73 4.61 14.66
C ASN A 71 -5.48 4.23 13.83
N ARG A 72 -5.63 3.31 12.85
CA ARG A 72 -4.56 3.02 11.88
C ARG A 72 -4.42 4.16 10.90
N ASP A 73 -3.23 4.37 10.37
CA ASP A 73 -3.04 5.25 9.23
C ASP A 73 -3.79 4.71 7.99
N ARG A 74 -4.16 5.60 7.10
CA ARG A 74 -4.85 5.29 5.83
C ARG A 74 -3.86 5.41 4.68
N PHE A 75 -3.80 4.39 3.85
CA PHE A 75 -3.07 4.46 2.59
C PHE A 75 -4.03 4.35 1.42
N ILE A 76 -4.00 5.34 0.53
CA ILE A 76 -4.84 5.42 -0.67
C ILE A 76 -3.95 5.44 -1.91
N LEU A 77 -4.16 4.47 -2.79
CA LEU A 77 -3.59 4.49 -4.13
C LEU A 77 -4.57 5.20 -5.07
N SER A 78 -4.43 6.52 -5.22
CA SER A 78 -5.31 7.32 -6.09
C SER A 78 -5.11 6.95 -7.55
N GLY A 79 -3.88 6.82 -8.00
CA GLY A 79 -3.55 6.23 -9.31
C GLY A 79 -3.85 4.72 -9.34
N GLY A 80 -5.13 4.35 -9.29
CA GLY A 80 -5.58 2.96 -9.13
C GLY A 80 -5.08 2.00 -10.20
N HIS A 81 -4.69 2.49 -11.36
CA HIS A 81 -4.05 1.68 -12.42
C HIS A 81 -2.72 1.04 -11.97
N MET A 82 -2.07 1.57 -10.93
CA MET A 82 -0.87 0.99 -10.31
C MET A 82 -1.19 -0.12 -9.29
N SER A 83 -2.38 -0.70 -9.30
CA SER A 83 -2.92 -1.65 -8.30
C SER A 83 -1.96 -2.78 -7.95
N MET A 84 -1.18 -3.28 -8.90
CA MET A 84 -0.23 -4.36 -8.65
C MET A 84 0.88 -3.97 -7.66
N LEU A 85 1.22 -2.67 -7.53
CA LEU A 85 2.10 -2.16 -6.49
C LEU A 85 1.47 -2.36 -5.11
N GLN A 86 0.21 -1.94 -4.94
CA GLN A 86 -0.52 -2.10 -3.67
C GLN A 86 -0.67 -3.59 -3.30
N TYR A 87 -1.04 -4.43 -4.24
CA TYR A 87 -1.16 -5.87 -3.97
C TYR A 87 0.17 -6.52 -3.59
N SER A 88 1.27 -6.09 -4.21
CA SER A 88 2.60 -6.58 -3.86
C SER A 88 2.99 -6.17 -2.44
N ILE A 89 2.73 -4.93 -2.03
CA ILE A 89 3.02 -4.51 -0.65
C ILE A 89 2.09 -5.20 0.36
N LEU A 90 0.81 -5.40 0.04
CA LEU A 90 -0.12 -6.16 0.88
C LEU A 90 0.33 -7.63 1.04
N HIS A 91 1.01 -8.20 0.04
CA HIS A 91 1.63 -9.51 0.17
C HIS A 91 2.78 -9.50 1.20
N PHE A 92 3.63 -8.50 1.18
CA PHE A 92 4.72 -8.34 2.15
C PHE A 92 4.21 -8.15 3.59
N THR A 93 3.05 -7.53 3.76
CA THR A 93 2.41 -7.39 5.08
C THR A 93 1.67 -8.64 5.55
N GLY A 94 1.51 -9.66 4.69
CA GLY A 94 0.77 -10.88 4.97
C GLY A 94 -0.74 -10.81 4.72
N LEU A 95 -1.28 -9.66 4.30
CA LEU A 95 -2.71 -9.48 3.99
C LEU A 95 -3.12 -10.12 2.65
N MET A 96 -2.18 -10.30 1.72
CA MET A 96 -2.42 -10.87 0.40
C MET A 96 -1.58 -12.12 0.17
N LYS A 97 -2.20 -13.19 -0.32
CA LYS A 97 -1.49 -14.43 -0.66
C LYS A 97 -0.81 -14.31 -2.04
N LEU A 98 0.38 -14.91 -2.18
CA LEU A 98 1.08 -14.98 -3.48
C LEU A 98 0.22 -15.64 -4.57
N SER A 99 -0.64 -16.60 -4.20
CA SER A 99 -1.56 -17.24 -5.13
C SER A 99 -2.55 -16.27 -5.76
N GLU A 100 -2.94 -15.20 -5.05
CA GLU A 100 -3.82 -14.16 -5.59
C GLU A 100 -3.06 -13.21 -6.54
N LEU A 101 -1.81 -12.86 -6.22
CA LEU A 101 -0.98 -12.07 -7.15
C LEU A 101 -0.85 -12.77 -8.51
N LYS A 102 -0.73 -14.09 -8.49
CA LYS A 102 -0.66 -14.93 -9.71
C LYS A 102 -1.95 -14.93 -10.54
N LYS A 103 -3.06 -14.43 -9.99
CA LYS A 103 -4.36 -14.31 -10.64
C LYS A 103 -4.73 -12.86 -11.00
N PHE A 104 -3.73 -11.97 -11.08
CA PHE A 104 -3.95 -10.57 -11.40
C PHE A 104 -4.85 -10.41 -12.63
N ARG A 105 -5.91 -9.58 -12.48
CA ARG A 105 -6.94 -9.32 -13.51
C ARG A 105 -7.74 -10.55 -13.98
N GLN A 106 -7.73 -11.63 -13.21
CA GLN A 106 -8.60 -12.78 -13.49
C GLN A 106 -9.93 -12.63 -12.75
N LEU A 107 -11.02 -13.08 -13.37
CA LEU A 107 -12.34 -13.04 -12.76
C LEU A 107 -12.36 -13.82 -11.44
N GLY A 108 -12.90 -13.19 -10.39
CA GLY A 108 -13.01 -13.79 -9.04
C GLY A 108 -11.71 -13.80 -8.25
N SER A 109 -10.65 -13.11 -8.71
CA SER A 109 -9.43 -12.93 -7.90
C SER A 109 -9.54 -11.72 -6.97
N LEU A 110 -8.74 -11.71 -5.91
CA LEU A 110 -8.57 -10.55 -5.03
C LEU A 110 -7.58 -9.50 -5.58
N THR A 111 -7.23 -9.59 -6.86
CA THR A 111 -6.29 -8.69 -7.52
C THR A 111 -6.85 -8.16 -8.83
N PRO A 112 -7.99 -7.43 -8.79
CA PRO A 112 -8.56 -6.78 -9.96
C PRO A 112 -7.62 -5.71 -10.54
N GLY A 113 -7.97 -5.16 -11.71
CA GLY A 113 -7.14 -4.17 -12.40
C GLY A 113 -6.96 -2.84 -11.66
N HIS A 114 -7.86 -2.53 -10.75
CA HIS A 114 -7.86 -1.35 -9.87
C HIS A 114 -8.21 -1.80 -8.45
N PRO A 115 -7.75 -1.12 -7.39
CA PRO A 115 -8.08 -1.48 -6.02
C PRO A 115 -9.57 -1.39 -5.73
N GLU A 116 -10.10 -2.34 -4.98
CA GLU A 116 -11.50 -2.38 -4.54
C GLU A 116 -11.54 -2.46 -3.01
N VAL A 117 -12.45 -1.72 -2.37
CA VAL A 117 -12.52 -1.58 -0.91
C VAL A 117 -12.83 -2.89 -0.17
N GLU A 118 -13.36 -3.88 -0.87
CA GLU A 118 -13.64 -5.22 -0.35
C GLU A 118 -12.36 -6.04 -0.09
N ILE A 119 -11.22 -5.57 -0.63
CA ILE A 119 -9.92 -6.24 -0.46
C ILE A 119 -9.30 -5.81 0.87
N PRO A 120 -8.95 -6.74 1.77
CA PRO A 120 -8.32 -6.39 3.04
C PRO A 120 -7.05 -5.54 2.86
N GLY A 121 -7.01 -4.39 3.53
CA GLY A 121 -5.91 -3.42 3.43
C GLY A 121 -6.06 -2.40 2.30
N VAL A 122 -7.20 -2.37 1.59
CA VAL A 122 -7.56 -1.33 0.64
C VAL A 122 -8.59 -0.40 1.29
N GLU A 123 -8.31 0.89 1.35
CA GLU A 123 -9.13 1.87 2.06
C GLU A 123 -10.30 2.39 1.21
N CYS A 124 -10.15 2.43 -0.10
CA CYS A 124 -11.21 2.84 -1.02
C CYS A 124 -11.00 2.28 -2.43
N THR A 125 -12.09 2.11 -3.15
CA THR A 125 -12.07 1.76 -4.57
C THR A 125 -11.59 2.96 -5.38
N THR A 126 -10.57 2.74 -6.22
CA THR A 126 -10.00 3.77 -7.10
C THR A 126 -9.91 3.28 -8.54
N GLY A 127 -9.60 4.17 -9.46
CA GLY A 127 -9.52 3.89 -10.91
C GLY A 127 -9.78 5.15 -11.71
N PRO A 128 -10.97 5.80 -11.60
CA PRO A 128 -11.16 7.14 -12.13
C PRO A 128 -10.23 8.12 -11.41
N LEU A 129 -9.38 8.80 -12.17
CA LEU A 129 -8.36 9.71 -11.64
C LEU A 129 -8.96 10.86 -10.83
N GLY A 130 -8.27 11.27 -9.78
CA GLY A 130 -8.68 12.31 -8.84
C GLY A 130 -9.60 11.87 -7.71
N GLN A 131 -10.37 10.78 -7.88
CA GLN A 131 -11.33 10.33 -6.85
C GLN A 131 -10.62 9.84 -5.59
N GLY A 132 -9.54 9.07 -5.71
CA GLY A 132 -8.78 8.61 -4.55
C GLY A 132 -8.16 9.77 -3.77
N PHE A 133 -7.64 10.77 -4.47
CA PHE A 133 -7.11 11.97 -3.85
C PHE A 133 -8.20 12.73 -3.06
N ALA A 134 -9.37 12.95 -3.67
CA ALA A 134 -10.49 13.61 -3.01
C ALA A 134 -11.03 12.82 -1.79
N MET A 135 -11.10 11.49 -1.89
CA MET A 135 -11.46 10.63 -0.76
C MET A 135 -10.43 10.74 0.38
N GLY A 136 -9.14 10.82 0.05
CA GLY A 136 -8.07 11.05 1.03
C GLY A 136 -8.23 12.36 1.78
N VAL A 137 -8.57 13.44 1.09
CA VAL A 137 -8.89 14.72 1.72
C VAL A 137 -10.08 14.58 2.67
N GLY A 138 -11.13 13.87 2.25
CA GLY A 138 -12.29 13.60 3.10
C GLY A 138 -11.95 12.80 4.36
N MET A 139 -11.08 11.79 4.24
CA MET A 139 -10.63 10.99 5.38
C MET A 139 -9.78 11.81 6.35
N ALA A 140 -8.87 12.65 5.87
CA ALA A 140 -8.07 13.53 6.71
C ALA A 140 -8.92 14.59 7.41
N LEU A 141 -9.94 15.14 6.73
CA LEU A 141 -10.88 16.05 7.35
C LEU A 141 -11.72 15.38 8.43
N ALA A 142 -12.16 14.13 8.19
CA ALA A 142 -12.91 13.35 9.17
C ALA A 142 -12.05 13.02 10.40
N GLU A 143 -10.77 12.68 10.21
CA GLU A 143 -9.82 12.50 11.31
C GLU A 143 -9.70 13.76 12.14
N ALA A 144 -9.41 14.91 11.54
CA ALA A 144 -9.27 16.19 12.24
C ALA A 144 -10.55 16.56 13.03
N TYR A 145 -11.73 16.35 12.44
CA TYR A 145 -13.00 16.57 13.13
C TYR A 145 -13.20 15.63 14.32
N LEU A 146 -12.93 14.34 14.13
CA LEU A 146 -13.08 13.33 15.18
C LEU A 146 -12.07 13.56 16.30
N SER A 147 -10.83 13.90 15.98
CA SER A 147 -9.80 14.27 16.95
C SER A 147 -10.28 15.41 17.85
N GLU A 148 -10.82 16.47 17.26
CA GLU A 148 -11.34 17.62 18.00
C GLU A 148 -12.54 17.26 18.91
N VAL A 149 -13.54 16.54 18.37
CA VAL A 149 -14.76 16.24 19.15
C VAL A 149 -14.56 15.15 20.20
N THR A 150 -13.50 14.34 20.09
CA THR A 150 -13.16 13.31 21.08
C THR A 150 -12.10 13.76 22.06
N SER A 151 -11.43 14.88 21.82
CA SER A 151 -10.49 15.49 22.75
C SER A 151 -11.29 16.12 23.90
N ASN A 152 -11.14 15.58 25.11
CA ASN A 152 -11.60 16.26 26.33
C ASN A 152 -10.43 17.11 26.85
N GLU A 153 -10.75 18.10 27.71
CA GLU A 153 -9.71 18.93 28.36
C GLU A 153 -8.76 18.14 29.27
N ASP A 154 -9.06 16.85 29.51
CA ASP A 154 -8.23 15.93 30.28
C ASP A 154 -7.15 15.29 29.36
N GLU A 155 -5.89 15.28 29.83
CA GLU A 155 -4.73 14.74 29.10
C GLU A 155 -4.88 13.26 28.65
N GLU A 156 -5.74 12.48 29.27
CA GLU A 156 -5.96 11.06 28.93
C GLU A 156 -6.68 10.83 27.59
N SER A 157 -7.41 11.82 27.06
CA SER A 157 -8.11 11.70 25.77
C SER A 157 -7.34 12.30 24.61
N ALA A 158 -6.25 13.00 24.88
CA ALA A 158 -5.38 13.55 23.84
C ALA A 158 -4.73 12.41 23.04
N GLY A 159 -4.97 12.41 21.73
CA GLY A 159 -4.39 11.40 20.83
C GLY A 159 -5.19 10.11 20.67
N LEU A 160 -6.47 10.07 21.11
CA LEU A 160 -7.35 8.94 20.85
C LEU A 160 -7.52 8.69 19.34
N ILE A 161 -7.55 9.78 18.57
CA ILE A 161 -7.62 9.77 17.10
C ILE A 161 -6.55 10.72 16.60
N ASP A 162 -5.49 10.14 15.98
CA ASP A 162 -4.32 10.90 15.51
C ASP A 162 -3.69 10.26 14.25
N HIS A 163 -4.48 9.50 13.48
CA HIS A 163 -3.96 8.80 12.31
C HIS A 163 -3.73 9.72 11.11
N PHE A 164 -2.72 9.41 10.33
CA PHE A 164 -2.45 10.08 9.06
C PHE A 164 -3.19 9.43 7.89
N THR A 165 -3.42 10.22 6.85
CA THR A 165 -3.89 9.75 5.55
C THR A 165 -2.82 10.01 4.49
N TYR A 166 -2.26 8.94 3.95
CA TYR A 166 -1.24 8.97 2.90
C TYR A 166 -1.90 8.68 1.55
N VAL A 167 -1.68 9.53 0.58
CA VAL A 167 -2.23 9.36 -0.77
C VAL A 167 -1.10 9.31 -1.80
N LEU A 168 -1.00 8.23 -2.55
CA LEU A 168 -0.14 8.17 -3.73
C LEU A 168 -0.97 8.60 -4.94
N ALA A 169 -0.74 9.83 -5.37
CA ALA A 169 -1.39 10.44 -6.52
C ALA A 169 -0.44 10.51 -7.72
N THR A 170 -1.01 10.52 -8.91
CA THR A 170 -0.31 10.81 -10.16
C THR A 170 -0.63 12.23 -10.62
N ASP A 171 0.08 12.75 -11.61
CA ASP A 171 -0.18 14.07 -12.20
C ASP A 171 -1.61 14.20 -12.75
N GLY A 172 -2.19 13.09 -13.21
CA GLY A 172 -3.59 13.07 -13.67
C GLY A 172 -4.65 13.05 -12.56
N ASP A 173 -4.25 12.87 -11.30
CA ASP A 173 -5.15 12.90 -10.13
C ASP A 173 -5.39 14.33 -9.59
N LEU A 174 -4.59 15.31 -10.02
CA LEU A 174 -4.56 16.71 -9.54
C LEU A 174 -5.23 17.72 -10.55
#